data_19aea1e768c9912e96ec5cf04e63fa07
#
_entry.id   19aea1e768c9912e96ec5cf04e63fa07
#
_cell.length_a   1.000
_cell.length_b   1.000
_cell.length_c   1.000
_cell.angle_alpha   90.00
_cell.angle_beta   90.00
_cell.angle_gamma   90.00
#
_symmetry.space_group_name_H-M   'P 1'
#
loop_
_entity.id
_entity.type
_entity.pdbx_description
1 polymer ?
#
loop_
_entity_poly.entity_id
_entity_poly.type
_entity_poly.pdbx_seq_one_letter_code
_entity_poly.pdbx_strand_id
1 'polypeptide(L)'
;MKQDYTLDELQTELTALAQLFDSVTLADPRMGLLDPATLQPLNKVAAVPMLDAAGRGMKIEKAADGLRTVIAQGITVAGTPCVLLLGMPLPRSLQADGAEDAFARTLSQMQDDLRRDYVTGVYNAVYLNEEFRPRAERAALDGKPVGVVMVRVNEFWQLREQESDSAANCCLNMASGILQLVVGPDHDKAVLARLNDGFFAVVTVGTPAAQMARAVHEAMNASRREFNISLSRRGSFTVAIASAEWGETASWDMMLSLAQQRL
;
A
#
# COMPACT_ATOMS: atom_id res chain seq x y z
N MET A 1 -24.26 -6.11 0.96
CA MET A 1 -24.55 -7.21 1.89
C MET A 1 -24.70 -6.62 3.29
N LYS A 2 -25.70 -7.04 4.04
CA LYS A 2 -25.97 -6.61 5.43
C LYS A 2 -24.80 -7.10 6.34
N GLN A 3 -24.53 -6.41 7.43
CA GLN A 3 -23.48 -6.83 8.36
C GLN A 3 -24.05 -7.59 9.58
N ASP A 4 -25.28 -7.30 9.97
CA ASP A 4 -25.95 -7.91 11.11
C ASP A 4 -27.20 -8.67 10.66
N TYR A 5 -27.30 -9.94 11.06
CA TYR A 5 -28.36 -10.85 10.70
C TYR A 5 -29.03 -11.47 11.94
N THR A 6 -30.33 -11.67 11.87
CA THR A 6 -30.97 -12.71 12.66
C THR A 6 -30.75 -14.09 12.02
N LEU A 7 -31.04 -15.19 12.71
CA LEU A 7 -30.90 -16.53 12.11
C LEU A 7 -31.80 -16.73 10.89
N ASP A 8 -33.04 -16.25 10.94
CA ASP A 8 -34.02 -16.39 9.84
C ASP A 8 -33.60 -15.56 8.60
N GLU A 9 -33.11 -14.34 8.83
CA GLU A 9 -32.59 -13.48 7.76
C GLU A 9 -31.35 -14.13 7.11
N LEU A 10 -30.46 -14.71 7.92
CA LEU A 10 -29.28 -15.41 7.40
C LEU A 10 -29.68 -16.60 6.51
N GLN A 11 -30.64 -17.43 6.94
CA GLN A 11 -31.10 -18.58 6.15
C GLN A 11 -31.65 -18.13 4.77
N THR A 12 -32.40 -17.04 4.76
CA THR A 12 -32.92 -16.47 3.52
C THR A 12 -31.77 -16.00 2.60
N GLU A 13 -30.79 -15.28 3.16
CA GLU A 13 -29.63 -14.79 2.42
C GLU A 13 -28.77 -15.93 1.90
N LEU A 14 -28.48 -16.96 2.71
CA LEU A 14 -27.72 -18.14 2.31
C LEU A 14 -28.37 -18.87 1.16
N THR A 15 -29.71 -18.99 1.16
CA THR A 15 -30.48 -19.59 0.07
C THR A 15 -30.33 -18.81 -1.23
N ALA A 16 -30.38 -17.47 -1.16
CA ALA A 16 -30.16 -16.63 -2.32
C ALA A 16 -28.72 -16.70 -2.84
N LEU A 17 -27.74 -16.68 -1.95
CA LEU A 17 -26.33 -16.79 -2.30
C LEU A 17 -25.96 -18.15 -2.90
N ALA A 18 -26.58 -19.24 -2.45
CA ALA A 18 -26.37 -20.57 -3.01
C ALA A 18 -26.82 -20.73 -4.48
N GLN A 19 -27.59 -19.77 -5.00
CA GLN A 19 -27.91 -19.70 -6.43
C GLN A 19 -26.79 -19.05 -7.27
N LEU A 20 -25.91 -18.29 -6.62
CA LEU A 20 -24.85 -17.50 -7.27
C LEU A 20 -23.45 -18.08 -7.05
N PHE A 21 -23.25 -18.81 -5.96
CA PHE A 21 -21.97 -19.38 -5.56
C PHE A 21 -22.05 -20.89 -5.40
N ASP A 22 -21.02 -21.63 -5.80
CA ASP A 22 -20.99 -23.09 -5.73
C ASP A 22 -20.88 -23.60 -4.28
N SER A 23 -20.32 -22.79 -3.40
CA SER A 23 -20.31 -23.09 -1.98
C SER A 23 -20.57 -21.83 -1.17
N VAL A 24 -21.48 -21.96 -0.21
CA VAL A 24 -21.80 -20.91 0.76
C VAL A 24 -21.70 -21.54 2.13
N THR A 25 -20.74 -21.09 2.95
CA THR A 25 -20.49 -21.66 4.28
C THR A 25 -20.29 -20.57 5.31
N LEU A 26 -20.65 -20.87 6.55
CA LEU A 26 -20.40 -19.99 7.69
C LEU A 26 -19.22 -20.56 8.50
N ALA A 27 -18.35 -19.68 8.98
CA ALA A 27 -17.20 -20.06 9.75
C ALA A 27 -16.97 -19.11 10.94
N ASP A 28 -16.41 -19.66 12.00
CA ASP A 28 -15.73 -18.90 13.04
C ASP A 28 -14.22 -19.04 12.83
N PRO A 29 -13.42 -17.96 12.87
CA PRO A 29 -11.98 -18.03 12.64
C PRO A 29 -11.22 -18.96 13.62
N ARG A 30 -11.79 -19.24 14.78
CA ARG A 30 -11.18 -20.07 15.83
C ARG A 30 -11.76 -21.48 15.89
N MET A 31 -13.06 -21.62 15.61
CA MET A 31 -13.79 -22.90 15.76
C MET A 31 -13.97 -23.66 14.43
N GLY A 32 -13.68 -23.05 13.30
CA GLY A 32 -13.86 -23.65 11.96
C GLY A 32 -15.27 -23.44 11.40
N LEU A 33 -15.76 -24.41 10.60
CA LEU A 33 -17.09 -24.30 9.99
C LEU A 33 -18.20 -24.40 11.05
N LEU A 34 -19.22 -23.56 10.86
CA LEU A 34 -20.42 -23.51 11.70
C LEU A 34 -21.63 -24.06 10.94
N ASP A 35 -22.54 -24.68 11.67
CA ASP A 35 -23.89 -24.96 11.19
C ASP A 35 -24.68 -23.66 11.10
N PRO A 36 -25.16 -23.26 9.93
CA PRO A 36 -25.86 -21.97 9.77
C PRO A 36 -27.19 -21.87 10.55
N ALA A 37 -27.81 -23.01 10.89
CA ALA A 37 -29.07 -23.03 11.62
C ALA A 37 -28.89 -22.89 13.14
N THR A 38 -27.78 -23.40 13.67
CA THR A 38 -27.56 -23.51 15.11
C THR A 38 -26.36 -22.73 15.62
N LEU A 39 -25.49 -22.27 14.71
CA LEU A 39 -24.17 -21.65 14.96
C LEU A 39 -23.22 -22.58 15.73
N GLN A 40 -23.48 -23.88 15.77
CA GLN A 40 -22.62 -24.85 16.42
C GLN A 40 -21.46 -25.29 15.50
N PRO A 41 -20.27 -25.55 16.05
CA PRO A 41 -19.14 -26.03 15.28
C PRO A 41 -19.42 -27.40 14.64
N LEU A 42 -19.11 -27.52 13.33
CA LEU A 42 -19.25 -28.77 12.56
C LEU A 42 -18.03 -29.70 12.67
N ASN A 43 -17.07 -29.40 13.55
CA ASN A 43 -15.79 -30.13 13.68
C ASN A 43 -15.02 -30.27 12.34
N LYS A 44 -15.18 -29.30 11.45
CA LYS A 44 -14.46 -29.19 10.18
C LYS A 44 -13.63 -27.93 10.17
N VAL A 45 -12.34 -28.07 9.84
CA VAL A 45 -11.43 -26.92 9.73
C VAL A 45 -11.86 -26.08 8.52
N ALA A 46 -12.03 -24.78 8.74
CA ALA A 46 -12.18 -23.81 7.67
C ALA A 46 -10.90 -22.96 7.59
N ALA A 47 -10.28 -22.94 6.44
CA ALA A 47 -9.22 -21.99 6.19
C ALA A 47 -9.86 -20.63 5.83
N VAL A 48 -10.06 -19.77 6.82
CA VAL A 48 -10.58 -18.43 6.61
C VAL A 48 -9.47 -17.54 6.04
N PRO A 49 -9.71 -16.81 4.93
CA PRO A 49 -8.74 -15.79 4.45
C PRO A 49 -8.51 -14.71 5.51
N MET A 50 -7.35 -14.07 5.47
CA MET A 50 -7.10 -12.90 6.30
C MET A 50 -8.09 -11.80 5.90
N LEU A 51 -8.76 -11.21 6.88
CA LEU A 51 -9.73 -10.14 6.66
C LEU A 51 -9.06 -8.78 6.79
N ASP A 52 -9.46 -7.84 5.91
CA ASP A 52 -9.08 -6.43 6.01
C ASP A 52 -9.83 -5.72 7.15
N ALA A 53 -9.55 -4.42 7.33
CA ALA A 53 -10.21 -3.59 8.35
C ALA A 53 -11.74 -3.45 8.12
N ALA A 54 -12.24 -3.72 6.91
CA ALA A 54 -13.66 -3.75 6.58
C ALA A 54 -14.28 -5.15 6.74
N GLY A 55 -13.52 -6.11 7.28
CA GLY A 55 -13.96 -7.49 7.48
C GLY A 55 -14.07 -8.30 6.18
N ARG A 56 -13.31 -7.95 5.13
CA ARG A 56 -13.33 -8.63 3.84
C ARG A 56 -12.01 -9.32 3.55
N GLY A 57 -12.09 -10.48 2.93
CA GLY A 57 -10.91 -11.23 2.52
C GLY A 57 -11.17 -12.05 1.27
N MET A 58 -10.11 -12.46 0.60
CA MET A 58 -10.17 -13.35 -0.56
C MET A 58 -8.96 -14.27 -0.58
N LYS A 59 -9.17 -15.51 -1.01
CA LYS A 59 -8.09 -16.47 -1.31
C LYS A 59 -8.44 -17.32 -2.50
N ILE A 60 -7.42 -17.93 -3.09
CA ILE A 60 -7.61 -19.06 -4.01
C ILE A 60 -7.19 -20.33 -3.29
N GLU A 61 -7.97 -21.37 -3.45
CA GLU A 61 -7.67 -22.69 -2.89
C GLU A 61 -7.90 -23.79 -3.91
N LYS A 62 -7.19 -24.89 -3.72
CA LYS A 62 -7.38 -26.11 -4.52
C LYS A 62 -8.55 -26.91 -3.96
N ALA A 63 -9.53 -27.17 -4.79
CA ALA A 63 -10.66 -28.07 -4.53
C ALA A 63 -10.49 -29.36 -5.33
N ALA A 64 -11.37 -30.35 -5.09
CA ALA A 64 -11.33 -31.64 -5.81
C ALA A 64 -11.55 -31.48 -7.32
N ASP A 65 -12.29 -30.48 -7.74
CA ASP A 65 -12.70 -30.14 -9.10
C ASP A 65 -11.85 -29.06 -9.77
N GLY A 66 -10.78 -28.59 -9.12
CA GLY A 66 -9.88 -27.57 -9.63
C GLY A 66 -9.65 -26.42 -8.66
N LEU A 67 -9.25 -25.27 -9.21
CA LEU A 67 -9.05 -24.05 -8.42
C LEU A 67 -10.38 -23.31 -8.22
N ARG A 68 -10.58 -22.80 -7.03
CA ARG A 68 -11.71 -21.93 -6.71
C ARG A 68 -11.29 -20.67 -5.94
N THR A 69 -12.00 -19.60 -6.17
CA THR A 69 -11.89 -18.37 -5.36
C THR A 69 -12.84 -18.49 -4.17
N VAL A 70 -12.35 -18.16 -2.99
CA VAL A 70 -13.15 -18.03 -1.76
C VAL A 70 -13.12 -16.59 -1.32
N ILE A 71 -14.27 -15.95 -1.33
CA ILE A 71 -14.48 -14.60 -0.80
C ILE A 71 -14.97 -14.75 0.63
N ALA A 72 -14.37 -14.02 1.56
CA ALA A 72 -14.76 -13.98 2.96
C ALA A 72 -15.33 -12.61 3.33
N GLN A 73 -16.45 -12.62 4.06
CA GLN A 73 -17.06 -11.41 4.58
C GLN A 73 -17.39 -11.62 6.06
N GLY A 74 -16.84 -10.76 6.90
CA GLY A 74 -17.21 -10.69 8.33
C GLY A 74 -18.66 -10.21 8.47
N ILE A 75 -19.43 -10.93 9.25
CA ILE A 75 -20.84 -10.62 9.59
C ILE A 75 -21.08 -10.92 11.07
N THR A 76 -22.17 -10.39 11.60
CA THR A 76 -22.66 -10.73 12.95
C THR A 76 -23.99 -11.47 12.82
N VAL A 77 -24.14 -12.60 13.47
CA VAL A 77 -25.38 -13.39 13.43
C VAL A 77 -25.89 -13.60 14.86
N ALA A 78 -27.05 -13.07 15.17
CA ALA A 78 -27.63 -13.09 16.52
C ALA A 78 -26.63 -12.62 17.61
N GLY A 79 -25.83 -11.58 17.30
CA GLY A 79 -24.80 -11.04 18.18
C GLY A 79 -23.47 -11.81 18.19
N THR A 80 -23.34 -12.91 17.46
CA THR A 80 -22.10 -13.70 17.35
C THR A 80 -21.32 -13.31 16.09
N PRO A 81 -20.05 -12.89 16.21
CA PRO A 81 -19.20 -12.59 15.05
C PRO A 81 -18.90 -13.87 14.27
N CYS A 82 -19.15 -13.85 12.97
CA CYS A 82 -18.94 -14.96 12.05
C CYS A 82 -18.28 -14.46 10.75
N VAL A 83 -17.83 -15.40 9.95
CA VAL A 83 -17.32 -15.15 8.60
C VAL A 83 -18.12 -15.95 7.59
N LEU A 84 -18.75 -15.27 6.65
CA LEU A 84 -19.41 -15.89 5.51
C LEU A 84 -18.36 -16.15 4.42
N LEU A 85 -18.26 -17.41 3.99
CA LEU A 85 -17.34 -17.84 2.95
C LEU A 85 -18.14 -18.21 1.70
N LEU A 86 -17.83 -17.53 0.59
CA LEU A 86 -18.48 -17.69 -0.71
C LEU A 86 -17.47 -18.24 -1.71
N GLY A 87 -17.68 -19.48 -2.18
CA GLY A 87 -16.79 -20.13 -3.12
C GLY A 87 -17.37 -20.17 -4.54
N MET A 88 -16.54 -19.85 -5.53
CA MET A 88 -16.84 -19.98 -6.94
C MET A 88 -15.66 -20.62 -7.69
N PRO A 89 -15.90 -21.47 -8.72
CA PRO A 89 -14.81 -22.03 -9.49
C PRO A 89 -14.09 -20.95 -10.26
N LEU A 90 -12.79 -21.08 -10.38
CA LEU A 90 -12.04 -20.26 -11.32
C LEU A 90 -12.37 -20.68 -12.76
N PRO A 91 -12.50 -19.72 -13.68
CA PRO A 91 -12.66 -20.04 -15.11
C PRO A 91 -11.57 -21.01 -15.60
N ARG A 92 -11.94 -21.97 -16.43
CA ARG A 92 -10.99 -22.98 -16.96
C ARG A 92 -9.77 -22.37 -17.64
N SER A 93 -9.92 -21.19 -18.24
CA SER A 93 -8.80 -20.42 -18.83
C SER A 93 -7.75 -20.01 -17.80
N LEU A 94 -8.11 -19.93 -16.51
CA LEU A 94 -7.22 -19.62 -15.39
C LEU A 94 -6.77 -20.88 -14.62
N GLN A 95 -7.19 -22.07 -15.05
CA GLN A 95 -6.82 -23.36 -14.45
C GLN A 95 -5.76 -24.12 -15.25
N ALA A 96 -5.25 -23.55 -16.35
CA ALA A 96 -4.18 -24.14 -17.15
C ALA A 96 -2.87 -24.23 -16.34
N ASP A 97 -2.02 -25.19 -16.67
CA ASP A 97 -0.71 -25.37 -16.03
C ASP A 97 0.07 -24.06 -16.02
N GLY A 98 0.51 -23.62 -14.83
CA GLY A 98 1.16 -22.31 -14.62
C GLY A 98 0.23 -21.14 -14.32
N ALA A 99 -1.11 -21.34 -14.31
CA ALA A 99 -2.05 -20.26 -13.98
C ALA A 99 -1.94 -19.80 -12.52
N GLU A 100 -1.58 -20.70 -11.59
CA GLU A 100 -1.29 -20.36 -10.20
C GLU A 100 -0.15 -19.34 -10.10
N ASP A 101 0.94 -19.59 -10.84
CA ASP A 101 2.11 -18.69 -10.88
C ASP A 101 1.78 -17.38 -11.61
N ALA A 102 0.98 -17.44 -12.67
CA ALA A 102 0.53 -16.27 -13.39
C ALA A 102 -0.39 -15.41 -12.54
N PHE A 103 -1.31 -16.02 -11.80
CA PHE A 103 -2.21 -15.32 -10.89
C PHE A 103 -1.47 -14.76 -9.67
N ALA A 104 -0.57 -15.54 -9.05
CA ALA A 104 0.28 -15.06 -7.95
C ALA A 104 1.13 -13.86 -8.38
N ARG A 105 1.69 -13.91 -9.60
CA ARG A 105 2.43 -12.77 -10.20
C ARG A 105 1.51 -11.56 -10.40
N THR A 106 0.31 -11.77 -10.94
CA THR A 106 -0.66 -10.67 -11.14
C THR A 106 -1.08 -10.03 -9.83
N LEU A 107 -1.37 -10.84 -8.79
CA LEU A 107 -1.69 -10.31 -7.46
C LEU A 107 -0.52 -9.56 -6.85
N SER A 108 0.71 -10.09 -6.95
CA SER A 108 1.91 -9.41 -6.48
C SER A 108 2.11 -8.08 -7.21
N GLN A 109 1.89 -8.05 -8.51
CA GLN A 109 1.99 -6.85 -9.31
C GLN A 109 0.92 -5.81 -8.94
N MET A 110 -0.34 -6.25 -8.75
CA MET A 110 -1.40 -5.37 -8.27
C MET A 110 -1.10 -4.80 -6.87
N GLN A 111 -0.54 -5.60 -5.98
CA GLN A 111 -0.10 -5.12 -4.66
C GLN A 111 1.03 -4.10 -4.78
N ASP A 112 2.00 -4.34 -5.66
CA ASP A 112 3.08 -3.39 -5.91
C ASP A 112 2.58 -2.09 -6.55
N ASP A 113 1.61 -2.17 -7.46
CA ASP A 113 0.98 -0.99 -8.06
C ASP A 113 0.22 -0.14 -7.02
N LEU A 114 -0.46 -0.78 -6.06
CA LEU A 114 -1.15 -0.09 -4.96
C LEU A 114 -0.18 0.63 -3.99
N ARG A 115 1.08 0.20 -3.95
CA ARG A 115 2.14 0.82 -3.12
C ARG A 115 2.81 2.00 -3.79
N ARG A 116 2.57 2.22 -5.08
CA ARG A 116 3.24 3.24 -5.86
C ARG A 116 2.35 4.45 -6.15
N ASP A 117 2.99 5.58 -6.31
CA ASP A 117 2.35 6.77 -6.87
C ASP A 117 2.24 6.63 -8.39
N TYR A 118 1.03 6.74 -8.92
CA TYR A 118 0.75 6.49 -10.35
C TYR A 118 1.39 7.52 -11.29
N VAL A 119 1.77 8.71 -10.79
CA VAL A 119 2.43 9.74 -11.59
C VAL A 119 3.93 9.48 -11.70
N THR A 120 4.56 9.20 -10.57
CA THR A 120 6.03 9.18 -10.45
C THR A 120 6.63 7.78 -10.36
N GLY A 121 5.81 6.75 -10.13
CA GLY A 121 6.26 5.37 -9.96
C GLY A 121 7.04 5.09 -8.67
N VAL A 122 7.34 6.11 -7.84
CA VAL A 122 7.93 5.91 -6.52
C VAL A 122 6.89 5.39 -5.54
N TYR A 123 7.29 4.98 -4.35
CA TYR A 123 6.32 4.58 -3.34
C TYR A 123 5.39 5.72 -2.97
N ASN A 124 4.18 5.39 -2.52
CA ASN A 124 3.21 6.36 -2.02
C ASN A 124 3.28 6.51 -0.49
N ALA A 125 2.52 7.46 0.05
CA ALA A 125 2.46 7.72 1.49
C ALA A 125 1.91 6.53 2.29
N VAL A 126 1.03 5.71 1.70
CA VAL A 126 0.46 4.52 2.36
C VAL A 126 1.56 3.49 2.61
N TYR A 127 2.33 3.13 1.59
CA TYR A 127 3.47 2.23 1.75
C TYR A 127 4.46 2.74 2.81
N LEU A 128 4.77 4.04 2.77
CA LEU A 128 5.71 4.64 3.70
C LEU A 128 5.26 4.49 5.16
N ASN A 129 3.97 4.73 5.43
CA ASN A 129 3.44 4.73 6.80
C ASN A 129 3.04 3.34 7.30
N GLU A 130 2.54 2.46 6.44
CA GLU A 130 2.02 1.17 6.85
C GLU A 130 3.06 0.05 6.79
N GLU A 131 3.95 0.09 5.79
CA GLU A 131 4.91 -1.01 5.57
C GLU A 131 6.34 -0.63 5.95
N PHE A 132 6.81 0.57 5.60
CA PHE A 132 8.19 0.96 5.88
C PHE A 132 8.39 1.49 7.30
N ARG A 133 7.45 2.26 7.81
CA ARG A 133 7.49 2.81 9.19
C ARG A 133 7.83 1.77 10.27
N PRO A 134 7.18 0.59 10.35
CA PRO A 134 7.49 -0.39 11.39
C PRO A 134 8.95 -0.90 11.33
N ARG A 135 9.53 -0.96 10.13
CA ARG A 135 10.93 -1.34 9.93
C ARG A 135 11.89 -0.25 10.39
N ALA A 136 11.58 1.00 10.05
CA ALA A 136 12.36 2.16 10.45
C ALA A 136 12.33 2.37 11.98
N GLU A 137 11.16 2.26 12.60
CA GLU A 137 11.00 2.36 14.06
C GLU A 137 11.81 1.27 14.79
N ARG A 138 11.75 0.02 14.30
CA ARG A 138 12.56 -1.07 14.84
C ARG A 138 14.05 -0.80 14.72
N ALA A 139 14.50 -0.33 13.55
CA ALA A 139 15.90 0.02 13.34
C ALA A 139 16.37 1.14 14.27
N ALA A 140 15.52 2.14 14.51
CA ALA A 140 15.79 3.22 15.47
C ALA A 140 15.92 2.70 16.91
N LEU A 141 15.05 1.77 17.32
CA LEU A 141 15.13 1.10 18.62
C LEU A 141 16.41 0.24 18.77
N ASP A 142 16.88 -0.33 17.65
CA ASP A 142 18.15 -1.07 17.58
C ASP A 142 19.38 -0.13 17.55
N GLY A 143 19.20 1.17 17.71
CA GLY A 143 20.25 2.19 17.75
C GLY A 143 20.84 2.55 16.38
N LYS A 144 20.22 2.15 15.28
CA LYS A 144 20.63 2.57 13.93
C LYS A 144 20.16 4.01 13.68
N PRO A 145 20.95 4.83 12.99
CA PRO A 145 20.47 6.14 12.56
C PRO A 145 19.28 5.97 11.60
N VAL A 146 18.21 6.67 11.90
CA VAL A 146 17.01 6.75 11.08
C VAL A 146 16.65 8.22 10.94
N GLY A 147 16.35 8.64 9.72
CA GLY A 147 15.95 10.00 9.48
C GLY A 147 15.17 10.17 8.19
N VAL A 148 14.67 11.37 7.97
CA VAL A 148 13.90 11.75 6.79
C VAL A 148 14.50 12.97 6.12
N VAL A 149 14.58 12.93 4.80
CA VAL A 149 14.82 14.10 3.95
C VAL A 149 13.53 14.43 3.25
N MET A 150 12.98 15.59 3.56
CA MET A 150 11.80 16.12 2.89
C MET A 150 12.23 16.97 1.70
N VAL A 151 11.63 16.77 0.55
CA VAL A 151 11.90 17.53 -0.67
C VAL A 151 10.59 18.10 -1.19
N ARG A 152 10.54 19.41 -1.40
CA ARG A 152 9.39 20.09 -2.00
C ARG A 152 9.79 20.71 -3.33
N VAL A 153 9.03 20.43 -4.37
CA VAL A 153 9.10 21.12 -5.65
C VAL A 153 8.33 22.44 -5.52
N ASN A 154 9.05 23.57 -5.49
CA ASN A 154 8.46 24.87 -5.16
C ASN A 154 7.44 25.35 -6.21
N GLU A 155 7.72 25.07 -7.49
CA GLU A 155 6.91 25.55 -8.60
C GLU A 155 5.73 24.61 -8.97
N PHE A 156 5.50 23.52 -8.22
CA PHE A 156 4.48 22.54 -8.55
C PHE A 156 3.09 23.14 -8.77
N TRP A 157 2.61 23.93 -7.81
CA TRP A 157 1.29 24.55 -7.89
C TRP A 157 1.21 25.61 -8.97
N GLN A 158 2.27 26.41 -9.15
CA GLN A 158 2.32 27.40 -10.20
C GLN A 158 2.27 26.77 -11.59
N LEU A 159 2.98 25.65 -11.81
CA LEU A 159 2.94 24.89 -13.04
C LEU A 159 1.55 24.32 -13.32
N ARG A 160 0.92 23.77 -12.29
CA ARG A 160 -0.40 23.19 -12.40
C ARG A 160 -1.47 24.20 -12.74
N GLU A 161 -1.47 25.38 -12.10
CA GLU A 161 -2.45 26.43 -12.29
C GLU A 161 -2.22 27.23 -13.59
N GLN A 162 -0.99 27.54 -13.91
CA GLN A 162 -0.65 28.42 -15.03
C GLN A 162 -0.44 27.72 -16.36
N GLU A 163 -0.04 26.44 -16.33
CA GLU A 163 0.24 25.70 -17.54
C GLU A 163 -0.69 24.51 -17.71
N SER A 164 -0.49 23.43 -16.95
CA SER A 164 -1.36 22.24 -16.96
C SER A 164 -0.95 21.22 -15.91
N ASP A 165 -1.83 20.26 -15.60
CA ASP A 165 -1.49 19.08 -14.82
C ASP A 165 -0.35 18.26 -15.47
N SER A 166 -0.29 18.22 -16.79
CA SER A 166 0.76 17.52 -17.53
C SER A 166 2.14 18.13 -17.30
N ALA A 167 2.24 19.47 -17.27
CA ALA A 167 3.50 20.17 -17.00
C ALA A 167 3.96 19.93 -15.54
N ALA A 168 3.04 20.02 -14.60
CA ALA A 168 3.31 19.71 -13.19
C ALA A 168 3.75 18.24 -13.00
N ASN A 169 3.08 17.29 -13.64
CA ASN A 169 3.43 15.87 -13.59
C ASN A 169 4.80 15.58 -14.25
N CYS A 170 5.12 16.24 -15.36
CA CYS A 170 6.44 16.15 -15.96
C CYS A 170 7.54 16.59 -14.98
N CYS A 171 7.32 17.70 -14.28
CA CYS A 171 8.24 18.20 -13.26
C CYS A 171 8.44 17.20 -12.11
N LEU A 172 7.36 16.59 -11.63
CA LEU A 172 7.41 15.54 -10.59
C LEU A 172 8.19 14.31 -11.06
N ASN A 173 7.95 13.85 -12.29
CA ASN A 173 8.64 12.70 -12.87
C ASN A 173 10.15 12.95 -12.97
N MET A 174 10.55 14.14 -13.41
CA MET A 174 11.96 14.49 -13.46
C MET A 174 12.59 14.54 -12.07
N ALA A 175 11.92 15.18 -11.08
CA ALA A 175 12.38 15.22 -9.70
C ALA A 175 12.51 13.81 -9.10
N SER A 176 11.49 12.97 -9.29
CA SER A 176 11.50 11.59 -8.79
C SER A 176 12.61 10.74 -9.42
N GLY A 177 12.90 10.92 -10.71
CA GLY A 177 13.98 10.21 -11.39
C GLY A 177 15.36 10.54 -10.77
N ILE A 178 15.62 11.81 -10.47
CA ILE A 178 16.87 12.21 -9.80
C ILE A 178 16.93 11.66 -8.38
N LEU A 179 15.83 11.76 -7.62
CA LEU A 179 15.76 11.22 -6.27
C LEU A 179 15.99 9.72 -6.25
N GLN A 180 15.44 8.96 -7.20
CA GLN A 180 15.66 7.52 -7.32
C GLN A 180 17.14 7.17 -7.55
N LEU A 181 17.84 7.95 -8.38
CA LEU A 181 19.28 7.75 -8.62
C LEU A 181 20.10 7.97 -7.34
N VAL A 182 19.73 8.95 -6.52
CA VAL A 182 20.40 9.24 -5.24
C VAL A 182 20.11 8.19 -4.19
N VAL A 183 18.85 7.75 -4.08
CA VAL A 183 18.41 6.73 -3.13
C VAL A 183 18.99 5.36 -3.46
N GLY A 184 19.13 5.04 -4.76
CA GLY A 184 19.62 3.76 -5.22
C GLY A 184 18.60 2.62 -5.05
N PRO A 185 19.00 1.39 -5.39
CA PRO A 185 18.09 0.23 -5.41
C PRO A 185 17.93 -0.47 -4.05
N ASP A 186 18.70 -0.10 -3.04
CA ASP A 186 18.69 -0.78 -1.73
C ASP A 186 17.57 -0.22 -0.83
N HIS A 187 16.38 -0.76 -0.99
CA HIS A 187 15.18 -0.34 -0.24
C HIS A 187 15.23 -0.65 1.26
N ASP A 188 16.21 -1.43 1.73
CA ASP A 188 16.41 -1.65 3.16
C ASP A 188 17.18 -0.49 3.82
N LYS A 189 17.96 0.26 3.03
CA LYS A 189 18.72 1.41 3.50
C LYS A 189 18.03 2.75 3.30
N ALA A 190 17.28 2.89 2.21
CA ALA A 190 16.56 4.12 1.94
C ALA A 190 15.32 3.87 1.09
N VAL A 191 14.26 4.60 1.35
CA VAL A 191 13.01 4.55 0.60
C VAL A 191 12.61 5.95 0.18
N LEU A 192 12.26 6.08 -1.10
CA LEU A 192 11.68 7.29 -1.67
C LEU A 192 10.18 7.12 -1.81
N ALA A 193 9.41 8.02 -1.22
CA ALA A 193 7.97 8.08 -1.35
C ALA A 193 7.50 9.49 -1.75
N ARG A 194 6.44 9.55 -2.54
CA ARG A 194 5.68 10.78 -2.74
C ARG A 194 4.58 10.86 -1.69
N LEU A 195 4.50 11.97 -0.98
CA LEU A 195 3.52 12.17 0.09
C LEU A 195 2.22 12.76 -0.46
N ASN A 196 2.33 13.90 -1.11
CA ASN A 196 1.23 14.62 -1.76
C ASN A 196 1.80 15.65 -2.72
N ASP A 197 0.98 16.25 -3.57
CA ASP A 197 1.30 17.35 -4.47
C ASP A 197 2.77 17.37 -4.93
N GLY A 198 3.55 18.36 -4.56
CA GLY A 198 4.97 18.49 -4.89
C GLY A 198 5.94 17.97 -3.81
N PHE A 199 5.48 17.15 -2.85
CA PHE A 199 6.30 16.69 -1.72
C PHE A 199 6.75 15.25 -1.86
N PHE A 200 8.06 15.04 -1.65
CA PHE A 200 8.68 13.73 -1.53
C PHE A 200 9.35 13.58 -0.16
N ALA A 201 9.38 12.36 0.33
CA ALA A 201 10.16 11.95 1.50
C ALA A 201 11.16 10.87 1.10
N VAL A 202 12.42 11.07 1.48
CA VAL A 202 13.44 10.01 1.47
C VAL A 202 13.71 9.63 2.91
N VAL A 203 13.29 8.43 3.29
CA VAL A 203 13.58 7.91 4.63
C VAL A 203 14.81 7.03 4.58
N THR A 204 15.76 7.26 5.48
CA THR A 204 17.02 6.53 5.55
C THR A 204 17.09 5.67 6.80
N VAL A 205 17.71 4.49 6.67
CA VAL A 205 18.03 3.57 7.75
C VAL A 205 19.51 3.22 7.68
N GLY A 206 20.24 3.46 8.74
CA GLY A 206 21.70 3.22 8.78
C GLY A 206 22.53 4.35 8.17
N THR A 207 21.91 5.36 7.56
CA THR A 207 22.58 6.54 7.00
C THR A 207 21.99 7.80 7.62
N PRO A 208 22.81 8.77 8.11
CA PRO A 208 22.30 10.03 8.62
C PRO A 208 21.53 10.80 7.54
N ALA A 209 20.37 11.36 7.91
CA ALA A 209 19.54 12.13 6.97
C ALA A 209 20.27 13.38 6.43
N ALA A 210 21.11 14.01 7.22
CA ALA A 210 21.92 15.13 6.78
C ALA A 210 22.89 14.78 5.63
N GLN A 211 23.42 13.55 5.61
CA GLN A 211 24.25 13.06 4.50
C GLN A 211 23.42 12.87 3.24
N MET A 212 22.26 12.23 3.36
CA MET A 212 21.31 12.04 2.25
C MET A 212 20.82 13.39 1.72
N ALA A 213 20.50 14.34 2.59
CA ALA A 213 20.06 15.68 2.19
C ALA A 213 21.11 16.41 1.33
N ARG A 214 22.40 16.28 1.66
CA ARG A 214 23.49 16.83 0.84
C ARG A 214 23.55 16.17 -0.53
N ALA A 215 23.49 14.85 -0.60
CA ALA A 215 23.49 14.12 -1.88
C ALA A 215 22.29 14.50 -2.75
N VAL A 216 21.10 14.63 -2.18
CA VAL A 216 19.90 15.10 -2.88
C VAL A 216 20.09 16.53 -3.39
N HIS A 217 20.62 17.44 -2.55
CA HIS A 217 20.86 18.83 -2.94
C HIS A 217 21.86 18.93 -4.10
N GLU A 218 22.96 18.20 -4.04
CA GLU A 218 23.98 18.16 -5.11
C GLU A 218 23.40 17.63 -6.42
N ALA A 219 22.67 16.51 -6.38
CA ALA A 219 22.05 15.92 -7.56
C ALA A 219 21.00 16.84 -8.21
N MET A 220 20.14 17.46 -7.40
CA MET A 220 19.13 18.41 -7.86
C MET A 220 19.76 19.65 -8.49
N ASN A 221 20.82 20.19 -7.91
CA ASN A 221 21.54 21.34 -8.47
C ASN A 221 22.27 20.98 -9.78
N ALA A 222 22.89 19.81 -9.87
CA ALA A 222 23.55 19.34 -11.08
C ALA A 222 22.56 19.22 -12.25
N SER A 223 21.35 18.72 -11.97
CA SER A 223 20.31 18.51 -12.99
C SER A 223 19.47 19.74 -13.30
N ARG A 224 19.64 20.84 -12.59
CA ARG A 224 18.81 22.06 -12.71
C ARG A 224 18.78 22.61 -14.14
N ARG A 225 19.89 22.57 -14.86
CA ARG A 225 19.97 23.05 -16.25
C ARG A 225 19.11 22.20 -17.19
N GLU A 226 19.15 20.89 -17.03
CA GLU A 226 18.37 19.94 -17.83
C GLU A 226 16.87 20.10 -17.58
N PHE A 227 16.46 20.33 -16.33
CA PHE A 227 15.09 20.65 -15.97
C PHE A 227 14.58 21.89 -16.72
N ASN A 228 15.33 22.97 -16.67
CA ASN A 228 14.93 24.22 -17.29
C ASN A 228 14.79 24.09 -18.82
N ILE A 229 15.64 23.29 -19.47
CA ILE A 229 15.55 23.00 -20.91
C ILE A 229 14.29 22.18 -21.19
N SER A 230 14.07 21.10 -20.45
CA SER A 230 12.94 20.17 -20.68
C SER A 230 11.58 20.80 -20.46
N LEU A 231 11.49 21.75 -19.52
CA LEU A 231 10.25 22.49 -19.27
C LEU A 231 10.08 23.73 -20.15
N SER A 232 10.98 23.94 -21.13
CA SER A 232 10.98 25.13 -22.01
C SER A 232 10.93 26.45 -21.22
N ARG A 233 11.42 26.44 -19.98
CA ARG A 233 11.41 27.59 -19.08
C ARG A 233 12.76 28.28 -18.99
N ARG A 234 12.74 29.59 -18.98
CA ARG A 234 13.88 30.43 -18.57
C ARG A 234 13.87 30.54 -17.06
N GLY A 235 14.52 29.59 -16.45
CA GLY A 235 15.10 29.61 -15.12
C GLY A 235 14.18 29.68 -13.93
N SER A 236 13.83 28.68 -13.26
CA SER A 236 13.81 28.49 -11.82
C SER A 236 13.06 27.23 -11.34
N PHE A 237 13.44 26.08 -11.87
CA PHE A 237 13.13 24.89 -11.12
C PHE A 237 13.92 24.94 -9.82
N THR A 238 13.22 25.01 -8.71
CA THR A 238 13.82 25.03 -7.38
C THR A 238 13.18 23.98 -6.48
N VAL A 239 13.99 23.38 -5.63
CA VAL A 239 13.52 22.50 -4.57
C VAL A 239 13.90 23.05 -3.22
N ALA A 240 13.01 22.95 -2.26
CA ALA A 240 13.35 23.11 -0.85
C ALA A 240 13.67 21.72 -0.29
N ILE A 241 14.73 21.63 0.50
CA ILE A 241 15.19 20.36 1.09
C ILE A 241 15.44 20.61 2.58
N ALA A 242 14.85 19.77 3.40
CA ALA A 242 15.08 19.77 4.84
C ALA A 242 15.19 18.35 5.35
N SER A 243 15.84 18.17 6.50
CA SER A 243 15.98 16.85 7.12
C SER A 243 15.70 16.89 8.61
N ALA A 244 15.30 15.75 9.14
CA ALA A 244 15.18 15.49 10.57
C ALA A 244 15.65 14.06 10.87
N GLU A 245 16.21 13.88 12.06
CA GLU A 245 16.67 12.58 12.57
C GLU A 245 15.70 12.07 13.64
N TRP A 246 15.59 10.75 13.75
CA TRP A 246 14.80 10.12 14.81
C TRP A 246 15.19 10.59 16.22
N GLY A 247 16.50 10.76 16.45
CA GLY A 247 17.03 11.22 17.74
C GLY A 247 16.63 12.66 18.13
N GLU A 248 16.11 13.46 17.19
CA GLU A 248 15.62 14.82 17.47
C GLU A 248 14.15 14.83 17.94
N THR A 249 13.45 13.70 17.81
CA THR A 249 12.01 13.62 18.04
C THR A 249 11.64 12.37 18.85
N ALA A 250 10.38 12.31 19.33
CA ALA A 250 9.91 11.18 20.12
C ALA A 250 9.10 10.16 19.28
N SER A 251 8.80 10.45 18.01
CA SER A 251 7.97 9.57 17.17
C SER A 251 8.18 9.83 15.67
N TRP A 252 7.74 8.86 14.86
CA TRP A 252 7.71 8.95 13.40
C TRP A 252 7.00 10.21 12.89
N ASP A 253 5.80 10.47 13.38
CA ASP A 253 4.99 11.59 12.92
C ASP A 253 5.62 12.94 13.28
N MET A 254 6.27 13.01 14.44
CA MET A 254 7.02 14.20 14.84
C MET A 254 8.27 14.41 13.98
N MET A 255 8.97 13.33 13.57
CA MET A 255 10.12 13.43 12.68
C MET A 255 9.71 13.97 11.30
N LEU A 256 8.63 13.44 10.71
CA LEU A 256 8.09 13.93 9.45
C LEU A 256 7.65 15.41 9.57
N SER A 257 6.93 15.74 10.64
CA SER A 257 6.46 17.11 10.89
C SER A 257 7.62 18.09 11.06
N LEU A 258 8.67 17.71 11.79
CA LEU A 258 9.86 18.52 11.99
C LEU A 258 10.58 18.80 10.67
N ALA A 259 10.79 17.79 9.83
CA ALA A 259 11.37 17.96 8.51
C ALA A 259 10.52 18.88 7.63
N GLN A 260 9.19 18.74 7.69
CA GLN A 260 8.28 19.62 6.95
C GLN A 260 8.29 21.06 7.44
N GLN A 261 8.42 21.30 8.75
CA GLN A 261 8.52 22.65 9.31
C GLN A 261 9.83 23.36 8.93
N ARG A 262 10.89 22.61 8.66
CA ARG A 262 12.20 23.13 8.25
C ARG A 262 12.28 23.48 6.75
N LEU A 263 11.30 23.08 5.93
CA LEU A 263 11.18 23.43 4.51
C LEU A 263 10.76 24.89 4.31
#